data_6cd34da42878eee6166434ace567296d
#
_entry.id   6cd34da42878eee6166434ace567296d
#
_cell.length_a   1.000
_cell.length_b   1.000
_cell.length_c   1.000
_cell.angle_alpha   90.00
_cell.angle_beta   90.00
_cell.angle_gamma   90.00
#
_symmetry.space_group_name_H-M   'P 1'
#
loop_
_entity.id
_entity.type
_entity.pdbx_description
1 polymer ?
#
loop_
_entity_poly.entity_id
_entity_poly.type
_entity_poly.pdbx_seq_one_letter_code
_entity_poly.pdbx_strand_id
1 'polypeptide(L)'
;MSKEQGTKRPAKKATLVVLVRHGHTPTTGRILPGRAKGLHLSPTGESQAKKVAGFLGDIKGITTVYSSPMERTIETAKPIADSVGVKVRRNRGLIEADFGTWTGRKLSDLRKLADWKQVQNNPSGFRFPSGESFLEIQSRMSKTMTEIAEEPRGEIVVAVSHADTIKTVIATALGTPLDLFQRINISPCSVSPILFGSSSPYVLAVNSTGADIASLLPKSM
;
A
#
# COMPACT_ATOMS: atom_id res chain seq x y z
N MET A 1 -52.04 -11.11 9.28
CA MET A 1 -50.66 -10.93 9.76
C MET A 1 -49.76 -11.46 8.65
N SER A 2 -49.36 -10.59 7.73
CA SER A 2 -48.43 -10.95 6.62
C SER A 2 -47.01 -10.95 7.13
N LYS A 3 -46.31 -12.09 7.04
CA LYS A 3 -44.90 -12.21 7.31
C LYS A 3 -44.14 -11.58 6.15
N GLU A 4 -43.55 -10.39 6.37
CA GLU A 4 -42.53 -9.85 5.45
C GLU A 4 -41.32 -10.80 5.44
N GLN A 5 -41.16 -11.51 4.34
CA GLN A 5 -39.93 -12.24 4.05
C GLN A 5 -38.89 -11.21 3.63
N GLY A 6 -38.09 -10.74 4.59
CA GLY A 6 -36.91 -9.95 4.33
C GLY A 6 -35.94 -10.75 3.43
N THR A 7 -35.83 -10.39 2.16
CA THR A 7 -34.83 -10.92 1.25
C THR A 7 -33.45 -10.59 1.81
N LYS A 8 -32.78 -11.58 2.42
CA LYS A 8 -31.37 -11.48 2.82
C LYS A 8 -30.57 -11.18 1.55
N ARG A 9 -30.06 -9.94 1.41
CA ARG A 9 -29.06 -9.64 0.38
C ARG A 9 -27.91 -10.64 0.55
N PRO A 10 -27.44 -11.29 -0.53
CA PRO A 10 -26.29 -12.19 -0.45
C PRO A 10 -25.11 -11.43 0.15
N ALA A 11 -24.43 -12.05 1.12
CA ALA A 11 -23.25 -11.47 1.75
C ALA A 11 -22.24 -11.11 0.65
N LYS A 12 -21.77 -9.86 0.65
CA LYS A 12 -20.74 -9.42 -0.30
C LYS A 12 -19.48 -10.25 -0.06
N LYS A 13 -19.00 -10.95 -1.09
CA LYS A 13 -17.73 -11.67 -1.01
C LYS A 13 -16.60 -10.70 -0.65
N ALA A 14 -15.72 -11.11 0.26
CA ALA A 14 -14.58 -10.32 0.69
C ALA A 14 -13.48 -10.34 -0.38
N THR A 15 -12.80 -9.21 -0.61
CA THR A 15 -11.64 -9.08 -1.51
C THR A 15 -10.37 -9.00 -0.68
N LEU A 16 -9.37 -9.79 -1.01
CA LEU A 16 -8.05 -9.73 -0.41
C LEU A 16 -7.18 -8.75 -1.18
N VAL A 17 -6.82 -7.63 -0.55
CA VAL A 17 -5.88 -6.65 -1.11
C VAL A 17 -4.50 -6.88 -0.49
N VAL A 18 -3.54 -7.26 -1.32
CA VAL A 18 -2.16 -7.51 -0.94
C VAL A 18 -1.36 -6.24 -1.23
N LEU A 19 -1.12 -5.42 -0.20
CA LEU A 19 -0.31 -4.21 -0.32
C LEU A 19 1.17 -4.57 -0.41
N VAL A 20 1.89 -4.01 -1.38
CA VAL A 20 3.33 -4.21 -1.58
C VAL A 20 4.02 -2.86 -1.68
N ARG A 21 5.03 -2.61 -0.85
CA ARG A 21 5.89 -1.44 -1.04
C ARG A 21 6.83 -1.66 -2.21
N HIS A 22 7.11 -0.60 -3.00
CA HIS A 22 8.14 -0.69 -4.04
C HIS A 22 9.50 -1.13 -3.48
N GLY A 23 10.34 -1.74 -4.32
CA GLY A 23 11.69 -2.19 -3.98
C GLY A 23 12.64 -1.04 -3.63
N HIS A 24 13.82 -1.37 -3.14
CA HIS A 24 14.88 -0.42 -2.79
C HIS A 24 15.25 0.45 -4.00
N THR A 25 15.49 1.75 -3.76
CA THR A 25 15.98 2.73 -4.76
C THR A 25 17.30 3.32 -4.27
N PRO A 26 18.10 3.95 -5.15
CA PRO A 26 19.36 4.60 -4.74
C PRO A 26 19.18 5.68 -3.65
N THR A 27 17.96 6.21 -3.49
CA THR A 27 17.65 7.25 -2.51
C THR A 27 17.04 6.73 -1.20
N THR A 28 16.70 5.43 -1.13
CA THR A 28 16.04 4.83 0.04
C THR A 28 16.81 5.09 1.32
N GLY A 29 16.14 5.62 2.35
CA GLY A 29 16.72 5.94 3.66
C GLY A 29 17.61 7.19 3.71
N ARG A 30 17.83 7.88 2.57
CA ARG A 30 18.71 9.05 2.47
C ARG A 30 18.02 10.32 2.01
N ILE A 31 17.13 10.21 1.05
CA ILE A 31 16.40 11.32 0.43
C ILE A 31 14.91 11.04 0.53
N LEU A 32 14.09 12.08 0.70
CA LEU A 32 12.65 12.03 0.63
C LEU A 32 12.22 12.23 -0.85
N PRO A 33 11.98 11.15 -1.62
CA PRO A 33 11.85 11.28 -3.06
C PRO A 33 10.49 11.85 -3.48
N GLY A 34 9.44 11.66 -2.70
CA GLY A 34 8.09 12.07 -3.03
C GLY A 34 7.66 11.60 -4.42
N ARG A 35 7.12 12.54 -5.20
CA ARG A 35 6.66 12.31 -6.58
C ARG A 35 7.71 12.68 -7.65
N ALA A 36 9.00 12.72 -7.29
CA ALA A 36 10.06 12.95 -8.26
C ALA A 36 10.05 11.87 -9.35
N LYS A 37 10.17 12.30 -10.61
CA LYS A 37 10.25 11.43 -11.79
C LYS A 37 11.66 10.87 -11.97
N GLY A 38 11.79 9.78 -12.73
CA GLY A 38 13.09 9.20 -13.08
C GLY A 38 13.77 8.46 -11.91
N LEU A 39 13.03 8.15 -10.83
CA LEU A 39 13.57 7.34 -9.74
C LEU A 39 13.22 5.87 -9.95
N HIS A 40 14.21 5.12 -10.38
CA HIS A 40 14.16 3.69 -10.67
C HIS A 40 14.57 2.83 -9.46
N LEU A 41 14.34 1.52 -9.55
CA LEU A 41 14.87 0.56 -8.59
C LEU A 41 16.40 0.53 -8.66
N SER A 42 17.04 0.23 -7.55
CA SER A 42 18.45 -0.17 -7.53
C SER A 42 18.57 -1.66 -7.88
N PRO A 43 19.78 -2.18 -8.18
CA PRO A 43 19.98 -3.63 -8.38
C PRO A 43 19.44 -4.47 -7.20
N THR A 44 19.58 -3.98 -5.97
CA THR A 44 18.98 -4.60 -4.78
C THR A 44 17.44 -4.59 -4.87
N GLY A 45 16.84 -3.48 -5.31
CA GLY A 45 15.38 -3.36 -5.47
C GLY A 45 14.83 -4.28 -6.54
N GLU A 46 15.52 -4.45 -7.65
CA GLU A 46 15.16 -5.40 -8.71
C GLU A 46 15.19 -6.85 -8.21
N SER A 47 16.23 -7.21 -7.44
CA SER A 47 16.31 -8.53 -6.80
C SER A 47 15.16 -8.76 -5.81
N GLN A 48 14.83 -7.73 -4.99
CA GLN A 48 13.69 -7.79 -4.08
C GLN A 48 12.36 -7.96 -4.83
N ALA A 49 12.16 -7.23 -5.94
CA ALA A 49 10.97 -7.33 -6.77
C ALA A 49 10.80 -8.72 -7.39
N LYS A 50 11.89 -9.32 -7.88
CA LYS A 50 11.89 -10.71 -8.38
C LYS A 50 11.56 -11.71 -7.27
N LYS A 51 12.12 -11.53 -6.07
CA LYS A 51 11.87 -12.40 -4.93
C LYS A 51 10.39 -12.36 -4.49
N VAL A 52 9.81 -11.16 -4.32
CA VAL A 52 8.40 -11.05 -3.94
C VAL A 52 7.47 -11.56 -5.05
N ALA A 53 7.84 -11.40 -6.32
CA ALA A 53 7.12 -11.97 -7.46
C ALA A 53 7.09 -13.51 -7.41
N GLY A 54 8.19 -14.17 -7.02
CA GLY A 54 8.21 -15.62 -6.80
C GLY A 54 7.20 -16.04 -5.73
N PHE A 55 7.20 -15.38 -4.58
CA PHE A 55 6.26 -15.70 -3.49
C PHE A 55 4.79 -15.47 -3.87
N LEU A 56 4.49 -14.38 -4.57
CA LEU A 56 3.14 -14.06 -5.00
C LEU A 56 2.70 -14.93 -6.18
N GLY A 57 3.63 -15.37 -7.04
CA GLY A 57 3.38 -16.27 -8.16
C GLY A 57 2.85 -17.65 -7.75
N ASP A 58 3.22 -18.11 -6.54
CA ASP A 58 2.72 -19.37 -5.98
C ASP A 58 1.28 -19.27 -5.46
N ILE A 59 0.73 -18.05 -5.35
CA ILE A 59 -0.62 -17.80 -4.86
C ILE A 59 -1.61 -17.89 -6.03
N LYS A 60 -2.48 -18.89 -6.00
CA LYS A 60 -3.56 -19.03 -6.99
C LYS A 60 -4.66 -17.98 -6.74
N GLY A 61 -5.22 -17.45 -7.83
CA GLY A 61 -6.38 -16.56 -7.76
C GLY A 61 -6.05 -15.07 -7.66
N ILE A 62 -4.80 -14.65 -7.83
CA ILE A 62 -4.47 -13.24 -8.07
C ILE A 62 -4.94 -12.88 -9.48
N THR A 63 -5.91 -11.96 -9.57
CA THR A 63 -6.57 -11.58 -10.83
C THR A 63 -6.14 -10.23 -11.35
N THR A 64 -5.63 -9.36 -10.46
CA THR A 64 -5.26 -8.00 -10.83
C THR A 64 -4.05 -7.53 -10.03
N VAL A 65 -3.13 -6.85 -10.73
CA VAL A 65 -1.99 -6.15 -10.14
C VAL A 65 -2.11 -4.66 -10.43
N TYR A 66 -2.45 -3.88 -9.39
CA TYR A 66 -2.44 -2.43 -9.44
C TYR A 66 -1.07 -1.86 -9.07
N SER A 67 -0.71 -0.72 -9.64
CA SER A 67 0.50 0.01 -9.29
C SER A 67 0.25 1.51 -9.23
N SER A 68 0.88 2.18 -8.27
CA SER A 68 1.15 3.62 -8.39
C SER A 68 1.79 3.93 -9.76
N PRO A 69 1.57 5.11 -10.35
CA PRO A 69 2.14 5.46 -11.67
C PRO A 69 3.65 5.74 -11.66
N MET A 70 4.32 5.68 -10.50
CA MET A 70 5.75 5.97 -10.37
C MET A 70 6.62 4.82 -10.91
N GLU A 71 7.77 5.14 -11.50
CA GLU A 71 8.66 4.18 -12.15
C GLU A 71 9.01 3.01 -11.22
N ARG A 72 9.51 3.30 -10.01
CA ARG A 72 9.90 2.30 -9.00
C ARG A 72 8.77 1.34 -8.59
N THR A 73 7.51 1.80 -8.62
CA THR A 73 6.36 0.95 -8.30
C THR A 73 5.95 0.10 -9.50
N ILE A 74 6.02 0.63 -10.72
CA ILE A 74 5.75 -0.11 -11.95
C ILE A 74 6.81 -1.21 -12.12
N GLU A 75 8.09 -0.90 -11.89
CA GLU A 75 9.21 -1.85 -11.97
C GLU A 75 9.08 -2.96 -10.91
N THR A 76 8.52 -2.66 -9.73
CA THR A 76 8.21 -3.67 -8.73
C THR A 76 6.99 -4.51 -9.13
N ALA A 77 5.95 -3.88 -9.68
CA ALA A 77 4.70 -4.55 -10.04
C ALA A 77 4.84 -5.47 -11.27
N LYS A 78 5.75 -5.10 -12.21
CA LYS A 78 5.90 -5.85 -13.46
C LYS A 78 6.25 -7.32 -13.25
N PRO A 79 7.32 -7.71 -12.53
CA PRO A 79 7.63 -9.12 -12.30
C PRO A 79 6.52 -9.86 -11.53
N ILE A 80 5.78 -9.18 -10.65
CA ILE A 80 4.61 -9.77 -9.96
C ILE A 80 3.51 -10.07 -10.98
N ALA A 81 3.18 -9.13 -11.84
CA ALA A 81 2.14 -9.31 -12.86
C ALA A 81 2.53 -10.40 -13.86
N ASP A 82 3.79 -10.44 -14.28
CA ASP A 82 4.33 -11.46 -15.18
C ASP A 82 4.23 -12.86 -14.54
N SER A 83 4.51 -13.01 -13.23
CA SER A 83 4.45 -14.31 -12.53
C SER A 83 3.04 -14.89 -12.39
N VAL A 84 2.01 -14.05 -12.39
CA VAL A 84 0.60 -14.48 -12.30
C VAL A 84 -0.17 -14.35 -13.63
N GLY A 85 0.51 -13.99 -14.71
CA GLY A 85 -0.07 -13.93 -16.07
C GLY A 85 -1.04 -12.78 -16.32
N VAL A 86 -0.91 -11.64 -15.60
CA VAL A 86 -1.79 -10.48 -15.78
C VAL A 86 -1.00 -9.23 -16.20
N LYS A 87 -1.71 -8.16 -16.56
CA LYS A 87 -1.10 -6.86 -16.88
C LYS A 87 -1.16 -5.93 -15.66
N VAL A 88 -0.14 -5.08 -15.51
CA VAL A 88 -0.15 -4.02 -14.50
C VAL A 88 -1.20 -2.96 -14.85
N ARG A 89 -2.12 -2.66 -13.93
CA ARG A 89 -3.08 -1.57 -14.01
C ARG A 89 -2.59 -0.39 -13.19
N ARG A 90 -2.32 0.76 -13.82
CA ARG A 90 -1.92 1.97 -13.10
C ARG A 90 -3.12 2.58 -12.38
N ASN A 91 -2.94 2.92 -11.09
CA ASN A 91 -3.95 3.60 -10.29
C ASN A 91 -3.32 4.83 -9.62
N ARG A 92 -3.78 6.03 -9.96
CA ARG A 92 -3.25 7.30 -9.41
C ARG A 92 -3.55 7.46 -7.93
N GLY A 93 -4.58 6.80 -7.40
CA GLY A 93 -4.88 6.79 -5.98
C GLY A 93 -3.76 6.18 -5.13
N LEU A 94 -2.96 5.27 -5.70
CA LEU A 94 -1.81 4.63 -5.04
C LEU A 94 -0.52 5.47 -5.05
N ILE A 95 -0.55 6.70 -5.62
CA ILE A 95 0.64 7.55 -5.74
C ILE A 95 1.20 7.93 -4.36
N GLU A 96 2.51 8.17 -4.30
CA GLU A 96 3.19 8.62 -3.07
C GLU A 96 2.59 9.93 -2.52
N ALA A 97 2.81 10.19 -1.26
CA ALA A 97 2.55 11.47 -0.64
C ALA A 97 3.19 12.61 -1.43
N ASP A 98 2.46 13.70 -1.59
CA ASP A 98 3.04 14.93 -2.10
C ASP A 98 3.74 15.66 -0.94
N PHE A 99 5.05 15.55 -0.91
CA PHE A 99 5.85 16.23 0.12
C PHE A 99 6.15 17.70 -0.20
N GLY A 100 5.59 18.23 -1.30
CA GLY A 100 5.76 19.61 -1.72
C GLY A 100 7.24 20.00 -1.79
N THR A 101 7.63 21.10 -1.11
CA THR A 101 9.02 21.60 -1.12
C THR A 101 10.02 20.70 -0.40
N TRP A 102 9.58 19.67 0.30
CA TRP A 102 10.48 18.69 0.92
C TRP A 102 10.91 17.59 -0.07
N THR A 103 10.26 17.48 -1.21
CA THR A 103 10.62 16.51 -2.26
C THR A 103 12.06 16.71 -2.72
N GLY A 104 12.83 15.63 -2.72
CA GLY A 104 14.24 15.62 -3.12
C GLY A 104 15.23 16.04 -2.03
N ARG A 105 14.77 16.46 -0.85
CA ARG A 105 15.66 16.86 0.25
C ARG A 105 16.24 15.65 0.97
N LYS A 106 17.43 15.82 1.54
CA LYS A 106 18.08 14.81 2.39
C LYS A 106 17.31 14.66 3.70
N LEU A 107 17.07 13.42 4.13
CA LEU A 107 16.42 13.15 5.41
C LEU A 107 17.22 13.67 6.60
N SER A 108 18.58 13.71 6.51
CA SER A 108 19.46 14.30 7.52
C SER A 108 19.20 15.79 7.74
N ASP A 109 18.79 16.52 6.70
CA ASP A 109 18.51 17.95 6.80
C ASP A 109 17.07 18.20 7.25
N LEU A 110 16.11 17.39 6.77
CA LEU A 110 14.73 17.46 7.21
C LEU A 110 14.59 17.19 8.71
N ARG A 111 15.34 16.23 9.25
CA ARG A 111 15.34 15.90 10.70
C ARG A 111 15.75 17.05 11.61
N LYS A 112 16.42 18.06 11.08
CA LYS A 112 16.83 19.28 11.84
C LYS A 112 15.72 20.31 11.91
N LEU A 113 14.69 20.21 11.09
CA LEU A 113 13.57 21.15 11.06
C LEU A 113 12.66 20.96 12.28
N ALA A 114 12.12 22.05 12.81
CA ALA A 114 11.09 22.00 13.86
C ALA A 114 9.85 21.19 13.40
N ASP A 115 9.44 21.37 12.17
CA ASP A 115 8.31 20.67 11.54
C ASP A 115 8.51 19.14 11.49
N TRP A 116 9.77 18.66 11.49
CA TRP A 116 10.04 17.22 11.51
C TRP A 116 9.48 16.56 12.79
N LYS A 117 9.54 17.23 13.91
CA LYS A 117 8.95 16.74 15.17
C LYS A 117 7.44 16.60 15.05
N GLN A 118 6.79 17.55 14.36
CA GLN A 118 5.36 17.47 14.12
C GLN A 118 5.00 16.29 13.20
N VAL A 119 5.75 16.09 12.12
CA VAL A 119 5.60 14.90 11.24
C VAL A 119 5.71 13.58 12.01
N GLN A 120 6.54 13.53 13.05
CA GLN A 120 6.75 12.31 13.84
C GLN A 120 5.72 12.12 14.95
N ASN A 121 5.25 13.20 15.59
CA ASN A 121 4.49 13.12 16.84
C ASN A 121 3.02 13.58 16.70
N ASN A 122 2.71 14.38 15.68
CA ASN A 122 1.36 14.89 15.40
C ASN A 122 1.14 15.05 13.89
N PRO A 123 1.27 13.95 13.11
CA PRO A 123 1.08 14.00 11.67
C PRO A 123 -0.35 14.41 11.26
N SER A 124 -1.38 14.13 12.07
CA SER A 124 -2.76 14.52 11.75
C SER A 124 -2.94 16.05 11.61
N GLY A 125 -2.16 16.83 12.37
CA GLY A 125 -2.14 18.29 12.29
C GLY A 125 -1.16 18.86 11.27
N PHE A 126 -0.41 18.02 10.53
CA PHE A 126 0.65 18.48 9.65
C PHE A 126 0.27 18.45 8.17
N ARG A 127 0.64 19.53 7.47
CA ARG A 127 0.60 19.65 6.01
C ARG A 127 2.01 19.94 5.49
N PHE A 128 2.46 19.19 4.49
CA PHE A 128 3.72 19.49 3.82
C PHE A 128 3.64 20.84 3.09
N PRO A 129 4.67 21.68 3.20
CA PRO A 129 4.69 22.99 2.51
C PRO A 129 4.50 22.82 0.99
N SER A 130 3.43 23.38 0.45
CA SER A 130 2.99 23.20 -0.94
C SER A 130 2.69 21.74 -1.32
N GLY A 131 2.32 20.90 -0.36
CA GLY A 131 2.02 19.48 -0.55
C GLY A 131 0.73 19.00 0.12
N GLU A 132 0.57 17.69 0.24
CA GLU A 132 -0.56 17.05 0.93
C GLU A 132 -0.41 17.15 2.46
N SER A 133 -1.52 17.10 3.18
CA SER A 133 -1.54 16.72 4.60
C SER A 133 -1.63 15.20 4.74
N PHE A 134 -1.26 14.66 5.90
CA PHE A 134 -1.43 13.22 6.16
C PHE A 134 -2.92 12.80 6.16
N LEU A 135 -3.84 13.69 6.54
CA LEU A 135 -5.28 13.44 6.44
C LEU A 135 -5.75 13.30 4.99
N GLU A 136 -5.24 14.13 4.06
CA GLU A 136 -5.55 13.99 2.64
C GLU A 136 -4.99 12.70 2.06
N ILE A 137 -3.77 12.31 2.44
CA ILE A 137 -3.16 11.04 2.04
C ILE A 137 -4.03 9.86 2.54
N GLN A 138 -4.44 9.88 3.82
CA GLN A 138 -5.29 8.86 4.42
C GLN A 138 -6.65 8.78 3.72
N SER A 139 -7.30 9.90 3.47
CA SER A 139 -8.59 9.97 2.78
C SER A 139 -8.51 9.41 1.35
N ARG A 140 -7.50 9.84 0.58
CA ARG A 140 -7.23 9.33 -0.77
C ARG A 140 -6.98 7.83 -0.78
N MET A 141 -6.15 7.34 0.12
CA MET A 141 -5.82 5.91 0.20
C MET A 141 -7.04 5.09 0.64
N SER A 142 -7.83 5.56 1.60
CA SER A 142 -9.05 4.88 2.05
C SER A 142 -10.05 4.75 0.90
N LYS A 143 -10.30 5.83 0.15
CA LYS A 143 -11.14 5.81 -1.05
C LYS A 143 -10.62 4.82 -2.09
N THR A 144 -9.30 4.85 -2.37
CA THR A 144 -8.66 3.96 -3.34
C THR A 144 -8.78 2.50 -2.92
N MET A 145 -8.63 2.17 -1.63
CA MET A 145 -8.79 0.80 -1.15
C MET A 145 -10.24 0.32 -1.28
N THR A 146 -11.22 1.19 -1.01
CA THR A 146 -12.63 0.87 -1.22
C THR A 146 -12.89 0.55 -2.70
N GLU A 147 -12.43 1.40 -3.62
CA GLU A 147 -12.59 1.20 -5.06
C GLU A 147 -11.92 -0.12 -5.53
N ILE A 148 -10.67 -0.36 -5.12
CA ILE A 148 -9.94 -1.60 -5.46
C ILE A 148 -10.62 -2.84 -4.88
N ALA A 149 -11.21 -2.76 -3.69
CA ALA A 149 -11.89 -3.88 -3.07
C ALA A 149 -13.29 -4.15 -3.65
N GLU A 150 -13.91 -3.15 -4.28
CA GLU A 150 -15.23 -3.29 -4.90
C GLU A 150 -15.20 -3.82 -6.34
N GLU A 151 -14.10 -3.63 -7.04
CA GLU A 151 -13.85 -4.14 -8.39
C GLU A 151 -12.55 -4.97 -8.43
N PRO A 152 -12.51 -6.20 -8.35
CA PRO A 152 -13.38 -7.36 -8.46
C PRO A 152 -13.68 -7.97 -7.07
N ARG A 153 -14.95 -8.17 -6.79
CA ARG A 153 -15.35 -8.73 -5.49
C ARG A 153 -15.03 -10.21 -5.36
N GLY A 154 -14.48 -10.58 -4.20
CA GLY A 154 -14.18 -11.97 -3.89
C GLY A 154 -12.91 -12.50 -4.52
N GLU A 155 -11.99 -11.63 -4.90
CA GLU A 155 -10.74 -11.97 -5.56
C GLU A 155 -9.53 -11.56 -4.74
N ILE A 156 -8.36 -12.00 -5.17
CA ILE A 156 -7.08 -11.57 -4.64
C ILE A 156 -6.49 -10.54 -5.60
N VAL A 157 -6.20 -9.35 -5.10
CA VAL A 157 -5.57 -8.29 -5.87
C VAL A 157 -4.28 -7.82 -5.20
N VAL A 158 -3.29 -7.47 -5.99
CA VAL A 158 -2.04 -6.87 -5.51
C VAL A 158 -2.07 -5.37 -5.78
N ALA A 159 -1.65 -4.55 -4.80
CA ALA A 159 -1.54 -3.10 -4.94
C ALA A 159 -0.15 -2.62 -4.53
N VAL A 160 0.66 -2.25 -5.53
CA VAL A 160 2.03 -1.77 -5.32
C VAL A 160 2.04 -0.26 -5.10
N SER A 161 2.56 0.17 -3.95
CA SER A 161 2.54 1.57 -3.51
C SER A 161 3.82 1.92 -2.73
N HIS A 162 3.74 2.87 -1.81
CA HIS A 162 4.87 3.48 -1.10
C HIS A 162 4.70 3.32 0.42
N ALA A 163 5.77 3.61 1.18
CA ALA A 163 5.77 3.35 2.62
C ALA A 163 4.68 4.13 3.36
N ASP A 164 4.65 5.47 3.21
CA ASP A 164 3.75 6.29 4.01
C ASP A 164 2.28 6.10 3.61
N THR A 165 2.01 5.92 2.32
CA THR A 165 0.66 5.60 1.83
C THR A 165 0.16 4.24 2.34
N ILE A 166 1.01 3.21 2.37
CA ILE A 166 0.66 1.89 2.93
C ILE A 166 0.43 1.99 4.44
N LYS A 167 1.29 2.73 5.16
CA LYS A 167 1.11 2.96 6.61
C LYS A 167 -0.25 3.59 6.94
N THR A 168 -0.72 4.57 6.14
CA THR A 168 -2.03 5.19 6.37
C THR A 168 -3.18 4.19 6.20
N VAL A 169 -3.10 3.29 5.20
CA VAL A 169 -4.10 2.22 5.00
C VAL A 169 -4.12 1.27 6.20
N ILE A 170 -2.94 0.80 6.63
CA ILE A 170 -2.83 -0.13 7.76
C ILE A 170 -3.31 0.53 9.05
N ALA A 171 -2.91 1.77 9.32
CA ALA A 171 -3.37 2.52 10.49
C ALA A 171 -4.90 2.63 10.51
N THR A 172 -5.52 2.96 9.36
CA THR A 172 -6.98 3.02 9.24
C THR A 172 -7.63 1.66 9.49
N ALA A 173 -7.09 0.59 8.88
CA ALA A 173 -7.65 -0.76 9.01
C ALA A 173 -7.53 -1.32 10.45
N LEU A 174 -6.48 -0.95 11.17
CA LEU A 174 -6.25 -1.34 12.58
C LEU A 174 -6.93 -0.41 13.60
N GLY A 175 -7.57 0.68 13.16
CA GLY A 175 -8.10 1.71 14.08
C GLY A 175 -7.00 2.47 14.82
N THR A 176 -5.77 2.44 14.33
CA THR A 176 -4.64 3.18 14.91
C THR A 176 -4.81 4.67 14.61
N PRO A 177 -4.76 5.56 15.61
CA PRO A 177 -4.76 7.01 15.37
C PRO A 177 -3.66 7.41 14.39
N LEU A 178 -3.96 8.36 13.49
CA LEU A 178 -2.99 8.81 12.48
C LEU A 178 -1.70 9.32 13.11
N ASP A 179 -1.76 9.89 14.31
CA ASP A 179 -0.58 10.36 15.06
C ASP A 179 0.36 9.24 15.52
N LEU A 180 -0.07 8.00 15.40
CA LEU A 180 0.73 6.82 15.74
C LEU A 180 1.18 6.00 14.52
N PHE A 181 0.81 6.40 13.29
CA PHE A 181 1.07 5.62 12.08
C PHE A 181 2.58 5.45 11.78
N GLN A 182 3.42 6.36 12.26
CA GLN A 182 4.88 6.26 12.12
C GLN A 182 5.50 5.07 12.89
N ARG A 183 4.74 4.46 13.82
CA ARG A 183 5.14 3.23 14.52
C ARG A 183 5.04 1.98 13.63
N ILE A 184 4.36 2.09 12.50
CA ILE A 184 4.23 0.99 11.52
C ILE A 184 5.45 1.02 10.61
N ASN A 185 6.20 -0.09 10.55
CA ASN A 185 7.32 -0.23 9.62
C ASN A 185 6.86 -0.94 8.35
N ILE A 186 7.27 -0.43 7.19
CA ILE A 186 7.01 -1.03 5.87
C ILE A 186 8.32 -1.06 5.10
N SER A 187 8.91 -2.22 4.98
CA SER A 187 10.19 -2.46 4.29
C SER A 187 10.03 -2.52 2.76
N PRO A 188 11.07 -2.23 1.97
CA PRO A 188 11.02 -2.42 0.52
C PRO A 188 10.61 -3.86 0.15
N CYS A 189 9.68 -3.98 -0.81
CA CYS A 189 9.05 -5.25 -1.23
C CYS A 189 8.41 -6.07 -0.10
N SER A 190 8.12 -5.47 1.07
CA SER A 190 7.30 -6.13 2.07
C SER A 190 5.83 -6.19 1.64
N VAL A 191 5.14 -7.18 2.16
CA VAL A 191 3.76 -7.53 1.85
C VAL A 191 2.89 -7.35 3.09
N SER A 192 1.72 -6.73 2.92
CA SER A 192 0.74 -6.52 3.98
C SER A 192 -0.66 -6.84 3.43
N PRO A 193 -1.16 -8.08 3.59
CA PRO A 193 -2.48 -8.49 3.11
C PRO A 193 -3.58 -8.00 4.05
N ILE A 194 -4.63 -7.43 3.48
CA ILE A 194 -5.82 -6.92 4.17
C ILE A 194 -7.06 -7.45 3.46
N LEU A 195 -7.97 -8.07 4.23
CA LEU A 195 -9.25 -8.56 3.74
C LEU A 195 -10.31 -7.47 3.88
N PHE A 196 -10.93 -7.07 2.77
CA PHE A 196 -12.02 -6.11 2.71
C PHE A 196 -13.34 -6.85 2.42
N GLY A 197 -14.30 -6.75 3.32
CA GLY A 197 -15.59 -7.42 3.24
C GLY A 197 -16.76 -6.50 3.58
N SER A 198 -17.84 -7.11 4.08
CA SER A 198 -19.04 -6.38 4.55
C SER A 198 -18.88 -5.74 5.92
N SER A 199 -17.83 -6.11 6.66
CA SER A 199 -17.43 -5.56 7.96
C SER A 199 -16.16 -4.69 7.81
N SER A 200 -15.63 -4.23 8.95
CA SER A 200 -14.34 -3.53 8.98
C SER A 200 -13.23 -4.37 8.34
N PRO A 201 -12.23 -3.74 7.69
CA PRO A 201 -11.09 -4.45 7.11
C PRO A 201 -10.36 -5.32 8.15
N TYR A 202 -9.92 -6.51 7.73
CA TYR A 202 -9.17 -7.41 8.60
C TYR A 202 -7.72 -7.52 8.12
N VAL A 203 -6.77 -7.06 8.96
CA VAL A 203 -5.33 -7.08 8.64
C VAL A 203 -4.78 -8.45 8.99
N LEU A 204 -4.33 -9.21 7.98
CA LEU A 204 -3.79 -10.57 8.16
C LEU A 204 -2.34 -10.55 8.61
N ALA A 205 -1.54 -9.64 8.06
CA ALA A 205 -0.15 -9.41 8.44
C ALA A 205 0.29 -7.99 8.05
N VAL A 206 1.37 -7.53 8.68
CA VAL A 206 2.02 -6.25 8.38
C VAL A 206 3.49 -6.49 8.12
N ASN A 207 4.03 -5.91 7.02
CA ASN A 207 5.45 -5.89 6.73
C ASN A 207 6.11 -7.28 6.59
N SER A 208 5.40 -8.27 6.06
CA SER A 208 5.98 -9.59 5.81
C SER A 208 7.01 -9.53 4.67
N THR A 209 8.22 -10.07 4.90
CA THR A 209 9.30 -10.20 3.90
C THR A 209 9.70 -11.65 3.66
N GLY A 210 9.03 -12.59 4.33
CA GLY A 210 9.32 -14.03 4.31
C GLY A 210 8.70 -14.76 3.12
N ALA A 211 9.07 -16.03 2.99
CA ALA A 211 8.60 -16.93 1.94
C ALA A 211 7.16 -17.43 2.15
N ASP A 212 6.63 -17.35 3.37
CA ASP A 212 5.36 -18.02 3.71
C ASP A 212 4.15 -17.08 3.68
N ILE A 213 4.12 -16.20 2.66
CA ILE A 213 2.98 -15.29 2.45
C ILE A 213 1.71 -16.10 2.17
N ALA A 214 1.81 -17.24 1.50
CA ALA A 214 0.66 -18.09 1.20
C ALA A 214 -0.03 -18.63 2.46
N SER A 215 0.71 -18.87 3.55
CA SER A 215 0.13 -19.32 4.83
C SER A 215 -0.65 -18.21 5.55
N LEU A 216 -0.40 -16.94 5.22
CA LEU A 216 -1.10 -15.79 5.79
C LEU A 216 -2.46 -15.57 5.15
N LEU A 217 -2.77 -16.28 4.07
CA LEU A 217 -4.01 -16.10 3.34
C LEU A 217 -5.08 -17.08 3.84
N PRO A 218 -6.37 -16.70 3.83
CA PRO A 218 -7.44 -17.61 4.19
C PRO A 218 -7.45 -18.81 3.23
N LYS A 219 -7.61 -20.03 3.77
CA LYS A 219 -7.65 -21.27 2.98
C LYS A 219 -8.87 -21.39 2.06
N SER A 220 -9.89 -20.57 2.30
CA SER A 220 -11.10 -20.42 1.45
C SER A 220 -11.60 -18.99 1.52
N MET A 221 -11.91 -18.39 0.39
CA MET A 221 -12.64 -17.12 0.28
C MET A 221 -14.05 -17.34 -0.23
#